data_f881841b00da297aa0b15ef5abdc3421
#
_entry.id   f881841b00da297aa0b15ef5abdc3421
#
_cell.length_a   1.000
_cell.length_b   1.000
_cell.length_c   1.000
_cell.angle_alpha   90.00
_cell.angle_beta   90.00
_cell.angle_gamma   90.00
#
_symmetry.space_group_name_H-M   'P 1'
#
loop_
_entity.id
_entity.type
_entity.pdbx_description
1 polymer ?
#
loop_
_entity_poly.entity_id
_entity_poly.type
_entity_poly.pdbx_seq_one_letter_code
_entity_poly.pdbx_strand_id
1 'polypeptide(L)'
;MKNIMIVDDATTVRMFHKGVISSINRHIEEAENGVEALEKALKAPIDLFLVDINMPKMDGYRLCQEIRQRDELRTSTVIMISTESAKQDEERAYRSGANFYMSKPVDSEKLKVLVGVILGDAV
;
A
#
# COMPACT_ATOMS: atom_id res chain seq x y z
N MET A 1 -17.88 -2.66 -2.99
CA MET A 1 -16.61 -2.53 -3.75
C MET A 1 -15.48 -2.20 -2.80
N LYS A 2 -14.36 -2.85 -2.92
CA LYS A 2 -13.18 -2.58 -2.09
C LYS A 2 -12.36 -1.46 -2.70
N ASN A 3 -11.83 -0.58 -1.85
CA ASN A 3 -11.02 0.56 -2.26
C ASN A 3 -9.55 0.32 -1.91
N ILE A 4 -8.69 0.41 -2.92
CA ILE A 4 -7.25 0.20 -2.77
C ILE A 4 -6.54 1.48 -3.20
N MET A 5 -5.53 1.89 -2.45
CA MET A 5 -4.66 2.99 -2.85
C MET A 5 -3.24 2.47 -3.09
N ILE A 6 -2.71 2.73 -4.30
CA ILE A 6 -1.33 2.42 -4.65
C ILE A 6 -0.53 3.71 -4.55
N VAL A 7 0.48 3.72 -3.68
CA VAL A 7 1.31 4.90 -3.42
C VAL A 7 2.75 4.59 -3.82
N ASP A 8 3.21 5.20 -4.90
CA ASP A 8 4.56 5.00 -5.44
C ASP A 8 4.85 6.18 -6.38
N ASP A 9 6.06 6.73 -6.33
CA ASP A 9 6.42 7.87 -7.18
C ASP A 9 6.71 7.47 -8.64
N ALA A 10 6.87 6.18 -8.93
CA ALA A 10 7.12 5.68 -10.28
C ALA A 10 5.83 5.23 -10.96
N THR A 11 5.44 5.95 -12.01
CA THR A 11 4.23 5.64 -12.78
C THR A 11 4.22 4.20 -13.29
N THR A 12 5.35 3.73 -13.81
CA THR A 12 5.45 2.36 -14.36
C THR A 12 5.25 1.30 -13.30
N VAL A 13 5.73 1.54 -12.08
CA VAL A 13 5.54 0.61 -10.95
C VAL A 13 4.08 0.58 -10.53
N ARG A 14 3.42 1.75 -10.45
CA ARG A 14 1.99 1.80 -10.15
C ARG A 14 1.18 1.05 -11.19
N MET A 15 1.50 1.23 -12.47
CA MET A 15 0.82 0.51 -13.55
C MET A 15 0.96 -1.00 -13.42
N PHE A 16 2.16 -1.46 -13.09
CA PHE A 16 2.42 -2.89 -12.89
C PHE A 16 1.58 -3.44 -11.73
N HIS A 17 1.64 -2.79 -10.58
CA HIS A 17 0.88 -3.24 -9.41
C HIS A 17 -0.63 -3.20 -9.67
N LYS A 18 -1.10 -2.15 -10.31
CA LYS A 18 -2.51 -2.03 -10.68
C LYS A 18 -2.95 -3.18 -11.58
N GLY A 19 -2.12 -3.55 -12.56
CA GLY A 19 -2.41 -4.68 -13.44
C GLY A 19 -2.52 -6.00 -12.69
N VAL A 20 -1.67 -6.19 -11.68
CA VAL A 20 -1.68 -7.42 -10.87
C VAL A 20 -2.93 -7.55 -10.00
N ILE A 21 -3.37 -6.43 -9.40
CA ILE A 21 -4.42 -6.46 -8.38
C ILE A 21 -5.79 -6.01 -8.86
N SER A 22 -5.94 -5.60 -10.12
CA SER A 22 -7.23 -5.18 -10.67
C SER A 22 -8.25 -6.31 -10.68
N SER A 23 -9.49 -5.97 -10.35
CA SER A 23 -10.61 -6.90 -10.36
C SER A 23 -11.89 -6.08 -10.49
N ILE A 24 -12.96 -6.72 -10.95
CA ILE A 24 -14.26 -6.09 -11.16
C ILE A 24 -14.84 -5.47 -9.88
N ASN A 25 -14.50 -6.02 -8.72
CA ASN A 25 -15.03 -5.55 -7.43
C ASN A 25 -14.07 -4.65 -6.66
N ARG A 26 -13.10 -4.05 -7.35
CA ARG A 26 -12.09 -3.22 -6.73
C ARG A 26 -11.98 -1.88 -7.41
N HIS A 27 -11.97 -0.82 -6.61
CA HIS A 27 -11.65 0.52 -7.07
C HIS A 27 -10.22 0.84 -6.68
N ILE A 28 -9.39 1.25 -7.63
CA ILE A 28 -7.97 1.51 -7.38
C ILE A 28 -7.68 2.98 -7.61
N GLU A 29 -7.22 3.65 -6.53
CA GLU A 29 -6.70 5.00 -6.58
C GLU A 29 -5.18 4.95 -6.60
N GLU A 30 -4.55 5.99 -7.15
CA GLU A 30 -3.10 6.11 -7.21
C GLU A 30 -2.67 7.44 -6.59
N ALA A 31 -1.49 7.42 -5.97
CA ALA A 31 -0.85 8.61 -5.43
C ALA A 31 0.65 8.54 -5.66
N GLU A 32 1.28 9.68 -5.91
CA GLU A 32 2.71 9.76 -6.19
C GLU A 32 3.58 9.90 -4.94
N ASN A 33 2.98 10.27 -3.83
CA ASN A 33 3.68 10.48 -2.55
C ASN A 33 2.68 10.39 -1.40
N GLY A 34 3.22 10.41 -0.17
CA GLY A 34 2.39 10.26 1.03
C GLY A 34 1.42 11.41 1.26
N VAL A 35 1.80 12.63 0.89
CA VAL A 35 0.93 13.81 1.06
C VAL A 35 -0.31 13.66 0.19
N GLU A 36 -0.12 13.34 -1.09
CA GLU A 36 -1.21 13.11 -2.03
C GLU A 36 -2.09 11.94 -1.58
N ALA A 37 -1.45 10.88 -1.09
CA ALA A 37 -2.19 9.70 -0.59
C ALA A 37 -3.14 10.06 0.54
N LEU A 38 -2.67 10.85 1.51
CA LEU A 38 -3.51 11.27 2.64
C LEU A 38 -4.67 12.16 2.17
N GLU A 39 -4.40 13.08 1.26
CA GLU A 39 -5.46 13.95 0.71
C GLU A 39 -6.56 13.13 0.05
N LYS A 40 -6.18 12.17 -0.78
CA LYS A 40 -7.14 11.31 -1.49
C LYS A 40 -7.86 10.36 -0.53
N ALA A 41 -7.15 9.84 0.47
CA ALA A 41 -7.72 8.89 1.41
C ALA A 41 -8.81 9.48 2.31
N LEU A 42 -8.83 10.80 2.49
CA LEU A 42 -9.86 11.46 3.28
C LEU A 42 -11.21 11.55 2.56
N LYS A 43 -11.25 11.28 1.26
CA LYS A 43 -12.46 11.40 0.44
C LYS A 43 -13.33 10.15 0.47
N ALA A 44 -12.76 8.99 0.75
CA ALA A 44 -13.49 7.72 0.78
C ALA A 44 -12.69 6.71 1.61
N PRO A 45 -13.35 5.74 2.25
CA PRO A 45 -12.64 4.71 3.02
C PRO A 45 -11.69 3.93 2.12
N ILE A 46 -10.50 3.64 2.64
CA ILE A 46 -9.51 2.81 1.97
C ILE A 46 -9.35 1.50 2.74
N ASP A 47 -9.54 0.38 2.05
CA ASP A 47 -9.42 -0.94 2.66
C ASP A 47 -7.97 -1.41 2.70
N LEU A 48 -7.18 -1.03 1.68
CA LEU A 48 -5.80 -1.49 1.53
C LEU A 48 -4.94 -0.40 0.92
N PHE A 49 -3.80 -0.13 1.55
CA PHE A 49 -2.73 0.70 0.99
C PHE A 49 -1.57 -0.18 0.54
N LEU A 50 -1.10 0.04 -0.68
CA LEU A 50 0.12 -0.53 -1.21
C LEU A 50 1.13 0.61 -1.27
N VAL A 51 2.15 0.60 -0.41
CA VAL A 51 2.98 1.77 -0.16
C VAL A 51 4.45 1.50 -0.46
N ASP A 52 5.02 2.26 -1.39
CA ASP A 52 6.47 2.30 -1.60
C ASP A 52 7.12 3.07 -0.45
N ILE A 53 8.24 2.58 0.04
CA ILE A 53 8.94 3.23 1.15
C ILE A 53 9.67 4.49 0.68
N ASN A 54 10.39 4.40 -0.45
CA ASN A 54 11.27 5.48 -0.91
C ASN A 54 10.54 6.45 -1.84
N MET A 55 9.94 7.49 -1.27
CA MET A 55 9.19 8.51 -2.01
C MET A 55 9.63 9.91 -1.58
N PRO A 56 9.49 10.92 -2.47
CA PRO A 56 9.73 12.30 -2.08
C PRO A 56 8.64 12.84 -1.16
N LYS A 57 8.90 13.93 -0.48
CA LYS A 57 8.00 14.68 0.42
C LYS A 57 7.63 13.93 1.69
N MET A 58 7.16 12.70 1.58
CA MET A 58 6.80 11.86 2.72
C MET A 58 7.07 10.41 2.34
N ASP A 59 7.98 9.75 3.03
CA ASP A 59 8.30 8.34 2.75
C ASP A 59 7.22 7.40 3.27
N GLY A 60 7.35 6.12 2.93
CA GLY A 60 6.35 5.12 3.29
C GLY A 60 6.22 4.89 4.79
N TYR A 61 7.31 4.98 5.54
CA TYR A 61 7.26 4.83 7.00
C TYR A 61 6.42 5.94 7.62
N ARG A 62 6.66 7.17 7.21
CA ARG A 62 5.91 8.32 7.72
C ARG A 62 4.45 8.25 7.32
N LEU A 63 4.18 7.87 6.07
CA LEU A 63 2.80 7.71 5.59
C LEU A 63 2.06 6.69 6.45
N CYS A 64 2.69 5.55 6.73
CA CYS A 64 2.08 4.51 7.56
C CYS A 64 1.77 5.01 8.97
N GLN A 65 2.70 5.75 9.57
CA GLN A 65 2.48 6.37 10.89
C GLN A 65 1.28 7.32 10.85
N GLU A 66 1.17 8.15 9.81
CA GLU A 66 0.05 9.08 9.65
C GLU A 66 -1.27 8.34 9.47
N ILE A 67 -1.27 7.23 8.72
CA ILE A 67 -2.47 6.39 8.57
C ILE A 67 -2.94 5.88 9.93
N ARG A 68 -2.02 5.40 10.76
CA ARG A 68 -2.36 4.83 12.07
C ARG A 68 -2.84 5.88 13.08
N GLN A 69 -2.51 7.14 12.86
CA GLN A 69 -2.91 8.23 13.76
C GLN A 69 -4.27 8.85 13.40
N ARG A 70 -4.82 8.53 12.25
CA ARG A 70 -6.10 9.09 11.79
C ARG A 70 -7.22 8.09 12.00
N ASP A 71 -8.29 8.53 12.67
CA ASP A 71 -9.42 7.65 13.00
C ASP A 71 -10.04 7.00 11.76
N GLU A 72 -10.14 7.75 10.66
CA GLU A 72 -10.74 7.28 9.42
C GLU A 72 -9.89 6.22 8.70
N LEU A 73 -8.60 6.16 9.00
CA LEU A 73 -7.65 5.34 8.23
C LEU A 73 -6.96 4.24 9.07
N ARG A 74 -6.99 4.34 10.38
CA ARG A 74 -6.16 3.50 11.25
C ARG A 74 -6.41 1.99 11.15
N THR A 75 -7.56 1.59 10.63
CA THR A 75 -7.89 0.17 10.47
C THR A 75 -7.59 -0.36 9.06
N SER A 76 -7.13 0.51 8.14
CA SER A 76 -6.77 0.07 6.80
C SER A 76 -5.57 -0.88 6.87
N THR A 77 -5.56 -1.87 5.98
CA THR A 77 -4.41 -2.76 5.85
C THR A 77 -3.33 -2.06 5.03
N VAL A 78 -2.08 -2.18 5.45
CA VAL A 78 -0.94 -1.57 4.77
C VAL A 78 0.08 -2.63 4.39
N ILE A 79 0.38 -2.74 3.09
CA ILE A 79 1.49 -3.53 2.57
C ILE A 79 2.59 -2.53 2.19
N MET A 80 3.74 -2.65 2.84
CA MET A 80 4.92 -1.87 2.47
C MET A 80 5.72 -2.61 1.42
N ILE A 81 6.20 -1.88 0.41
CA ILE A 81 6.99 -2.45 -0.68
C ILE A 81 8.26 -1.63 -0.82
N SER A 82 9.42 -2.31 -0.91
CA SER A 82 10.71 -1.64 -0.96
C SER A 82 11.74 -2.43 -1.75
N THR A 83 12.71 -1.71 -2.32
CA THR A 83 13.92 -2.34 -2.87
C THR A 83 14.87 -2.81 -1.77
N GLU A 84 14.69 -2.31 -0.54
CA GLU A 84 15.49 -2.73 0.60
C GLU A 84 15.02 -4.08 1.11
N SER A 85 15.96 -4.98 1.36
CA SER A 85 15.64 -6.33 1.83
C SER A 85 16.26 -6.65 3.18
N ALA A 86 16.93 -5.69 3.82
CA ALA A 86 17.53 -5.90 5.12
C ALA A 86 16.45 -6.13 6.17
N LYS A 87 16.71 -7.05 7.10
CA LYS A 87 15.77 -7.38 8.16
C LYS A 87 15.36 -6.16 8.99
N GLN A 88 16.29 -5.24 9.23
CA GLN A 88 16.00 -4.03 9.99
C GLN A 88 15.02 -3.09 9.27
N ASP A 89 15.02 -3.09 7.93
CA ASP A 89 14.06 -2.29 7.17
C ASP A 89 12.66 -2.89 7.27
N GLU A 90 12.57 -4.20 7.23
CA GLU A 90 11.31 -4.91 7.45
C GLU A 90 10.77 -4.67 8.85
N GLU A 91 11.63 -4.76 9.87
CA GLU A 91 11.25 -4.48 11.26
C GLU A 91 10.78 -3.04 11.42
N ARG A 92 11.44 -2.09 10.77
CA ARG A 92 11.05 -0.68 10.80
C ARG A 92 9.66 -0.49 10.17
N ALA A 93 9.38 -1.20 9.08
CA ALA A 93 8.06 -1.15 8.44
C ALA A 93 6.97 -1.58 9.41
N TYR A 94 7.16 -2.71 10.09
CA TYR A 94 6.19 -3.18 11.07
C TYR A 94 6.06 -2.25 12.27
N ARG A 95 7.14 -1.68 12.76
CA ARG A 95 7.08 -0.70 13.85
C ARG A 95 6.34 0.57 13.45
N SER A 96 6.38 0.95 12.18
CA SER A 96 5.62 2.11 11.70
C SER A 96 4.14 1.81 11.52
N GLY A 97 3.73 0.54 11.61
CA GLY A 97 2.33 0.12 11.57
C GLY A 97 1.93 -0.70 10.35
N ALA A 98 2.89 -1.13 9.52
CA ALA A 98 2.59 -1.97 8.37
C ALA A 98 2.12 -3.35 8.80
N ASN A 99 1.20 -3.93 8.04
CA ASN A 99 0.73 -5.29 8.27
C ASN A 99 1.59 -6.31 7.52
N PHE A 100 2.11 -5.94 6.35
CA PHE A 100 2.92 -6.82 5.52
C PHE A 100 4.05 -6.04 4.87
N TYR A 101 5.11 -6.76 4.48
CA TYR A 101 6.28 -6.19 3.81
C TYR A 101 6.65 -7.09 2.64
N MET A 102 6.90 -6.49 1.47
CA MET A 102 7.35 -7.21 0.28
C MET A 102 8.54 -6.48 -0.34
N SER A 103 9.47 -7.25 -0.87
CA SER A 103 10.63 -6.70 -1.58
C SER A 103 10.31 -6.48 -3.06
N LYS A 104 10.91 -5.45 -3.67
CA LYS A 104 10.86 -5.24 -5.11
C LYS A 104 11.97 -6.02 -5.80
N PRO A 105 11.75 -6.56 -7.00
CA PRO A 105 10.49 -6.59 -7.72
C PRO A 105 9.51 -7.55 -7.04
N VAL A 106 8.25 -7.13 -6.97
CA VAL A 106 7.22 -7.90 -6.30
C VAL A 106 6.91 -9.17 -7.11
N ASP A 107 6.82 -10.31 -6.42
CA ASP A 107 6.31 -11.54 -7.02
C ASP A 107 4.81 -11.37 -7.24
N SER A 108 4.39 -11.31 -8.51
CA SER A 108 3.01 -11.00 -8.86
C SER A 108 1.99 -12.01 -8.32
N GLU A 109 2.35 -13.31 -8.29
CA GLU A 109 1.45 -14.32 -7.73
C GLU A 109 1.28 -14.17 -6.22
N LYS A 110 2.37 -13.89 -5.51
CA LYS A 110 2.30 -13.66 -4.07
C LYS A 110 1.47 -12.43 -3.75
N LEU A 111 1.65 -11.35 -4.50
CA LEU A 111 0.87 -10.13 -4.30
C LEU A 111 -0.60 -10.37 -4.57
N LYS A 112 -0.91 -11.06 -5.66
CA LYS A 112 -2.29 -11.39 -6.03
C LYS A 112 -2.98 -12.20 -4.92
N VAL A 113 -2.32 -13.24 -4.43
CA VAL A 113 -2.87 -14.11 -3.37
C VAL A 113 -3.05 -13.31 -2.07
N LEU A 114 -2.05 -12.54 -1.67
CA LEU A 114 -2.11 -11.75 -0.45
C LEU A 114 -3.25 -10.74 -0.48
N VAL A 115 -3.38 -10.01 -1.57
CA VAL A 115 -4.45 -9.02 -1.73
C VAL A 115 -5.83 -9.70 -1.70
N GLY A 116 -5.96 -10.84 -2.35
CA GLY A 116 -7.21 -11.61 -2.33
C GLY A 116 -7.60 -12.03 -0.91
N VAL A 117 -6.63 -12.50 -0.13
CA VAL A 117 -6.87 -12.89 1.27
C VAL A 117 -7.27 -11.67 2.11
N ILE A 118 -6.54 -10.55 1.97
CA ILE A 118 -6.81 -9.32 2.73
C ILE A 118 -8.22 -8.80 2.45
N LEU A 119 -8.63 -8.79 1.20
CA LEU A 119 -9.92 -8.23 0.80
C LEU A 119 -11.08 -9.22 0.92
N GLY A 120 -10.79 -10.45 1.32
CA GLY A 120 -11.82 -11.46 1.53
C GLY A 120 -12.46 -12.00 0.25
N ASP A 121 -11.71 -12.02 -0.85
CA ASP A 121 -12.23 -12.55 -2.11
C ASP A 121 -12.56 -14.04 -1.97
N ALA A 122 -13.67 -14.42 -2.55
CA ALA A 122 -14.00 -15.85 -2.67
C ALA A 122 -12.98 -16.50 -3.61
N VAL A 123 -12.48 -17.64 -3.22
CA VAL A 123 -11.53 -18.43 -4.00
C VAL A 123 -12.28 -19.35 -4.94
#